data_82bf71e417ba9ecae27bf4a2c7b10301
#
_entry.id   82bf71e417ba9ecae27bf4a2c7b10301
#
_cell.length_a   1.000
_cell.length_b   1.000
_cell.length_c   1.000
_cell.angle_alpha   90.00
_cell.angle_beta   90.00
_cell.angle_gamma   90.00
#
_symmetry.space_group_name_H-M   'P 1'
#
loop_
_entity.id
_entity.type
_entity.pdbx_description
1 polymer ?
#
loop_
_entity_poly.entity_id
_entity_poly.type
_entity_poly.pdbx_seq_one_letter_code
_entity_poly.pdbx_strand_id
1 'polypeptide(L)'
;LADVAGAYGVNVFGYDFYKACMAEAQADASQLGPVLGTYHPRMLEVLAALRKVSGMDEVSFHMSGTEAVMQAVRVAQYNSMKRKIVRFCGAYHGFWGEVQPGVGNPMPARDTLTLADMSPLALEVLRTRRDIACVLINPLQGLHPNRAAPADSGLLDSSRTAGFDREAYTQYLREIRRICTDRGIALIFDEVFMGFRLARGGAQEYFGVQADLVTYGKTLGGGFPVGVVCGKARWMRRFREDAPADICFARGTFNAHPTVVAAMHAFLKRLDSPEVLAVYHGLDERWRLRMALFNARMDEAKLPVRAAGMSSVWTILYGLPNRYNWMLQYYLRAEGLLLSWVGTGRLIFNAGLSDAEFDDMCARFLRAARTMQEDGFFWCGESVTDRDLRRDITRELVLARLARLWPGRGLPALQQSTR
;
A
#
# COMPACT_ATOMS: atom_id res chain seq x y z
N LEU A 1 20.35 2.32 -12.66
CA LEU A 1 19.18 2.89 -12.00
C LEU A 1 19.01 2.22 -10.62
N ALA A 2 18.78 3.00 -9.57
CA ALA A 2 18.46 2.49 -8.24
C ALA A 2 16.94 2.48 -8.07
N ASP A 3 16.35 1.31 -7.76
CA ASP A 3 14.91 1.17 -7.58
C ASP A 3 14.49 1.60 -6.17
N VAL A 4 13.88 2.76 -6.07
CA VAL A 4 13.24 3.27 -4.84
C VAL A 4 11.71 3.28 -4.95
N ALA A 5 11.16 2.62 -5.99
CA ALA A 5 9.74 2.33 -6.14
C ALA A 5 9.38 0.93 -5.63
N GLY A 6 10.39 0.06 -5.39
CA GLY A 6 10.21 -1.32 -4.94
C GLY A 6 9.29 -2.13 -5.85
N ALA A 7 9.33 -1.89 -7.18
CA ALA A 7 8.40 -2.45 -8.15
C ALA A 7 6.93 -2.40 -7.63
N TYR A 8 6.52 -1.23 -7.13
CA TYR A 8 5.20 -1.00 -6.50
C TYR A 8 4.88 -1.92 -5.31
N GLY A 9 5.91 -2.33 -4.58
CA GLY A 9 5.80 -3.18 -3.40
C GLY A 9 6.00 -4.68 -3.67
N VAL A 10 6.27 -5.07 -4.91
CA VAL A 10 6.64 -6.47 -5.25
C VAL A 10 8.02 -6.80 -4.71
N ASN A 11 8.99 -5.89 -4.90
CA ASN A 11 10.38 -6.11 -4.53
C ASN A 11 10.61 -5.90 -3.02
N VAL A 12 10.45 -6.97 -2.23
CA VAL A 12 10.73 -6.97 -0.78
C VAL A 12 12.15 -7.46 -0.49
N PHE A 13 12.66 -8.46 -1.26
CA PHE A 13 13.90 -9.19 -0.95
C PHE A 13 15.03 -8.96 -1.97
N GLY A 14 14.87 -8.01 -2.89
CA GLY A 14 15.84 -7.76 -3.97
C GLY A 14 15.53 -8.56 -5.24
N TYR A 15 15.97 -8.04 -6.39
CA TYR A 15 15.61 -8.61 -7.71
C TYR A 15 16.10 -10.04 -7.92
N ASP A 16 17.28 -10.40 -7.40
CA ASP A 16 17.83 -11.73 -7.60
C ASP A 16 17.00 -12.83 -6.91
N PHE A 17 16.38 -12.50 -5.79
CA PHE A 17 15.41 -13.36 -5.13
C PHE A 17 14.24 -13.72 -6.08
N TYR A 18 13.66 -12.71 -6.75
CA TYR A 18 12.52 -12.92 -7.67
C TYR A 18 12.95 -13.58 -8.97
N LYS A 19 14.13 -13.29 -9.51
CA LYS A 19 14.69 -14.01 -10.67
C LYS A 19 14.81 -15.51 -10.38
N ALA A 20 15.26 -15.86 -9.19
CA ALA A 20 15.34 -17.26 -8.79
C ALA A 20 13.95 -17.91 -8.66
N CYS A 21 12.96 -17.22 -8.09
CA CYS A 21 11.57 -17.71 -8.05
C CYS A 21 10.99 -17.91 -9.45
N MET A 22 11.22 -16.95 -10.35
CA MET A 22 10.73 -17.03 -11.74
C MET A 22 11.40 -18.18 -12.52
N ALA A 23 12.70 -18.40 -12.34
CA ALA A 23 13.41 -19.48 -12.99
C ALA A 23 12.90 -20.87 -12.55
N GLU A 24 12.67 -21.08 -11.24
CA GLU A 24 12.04 -22.32 -10.75
C GLU A 24 10.62 -22.51 -11.29
N ALA A 25 9.81 -21.45 -11.28
CA ALA A 25 8.45 -21.48 -11.79
C ALA A 25 8.40 -21.82 -13.28
N GLN A 26 9.33 -21.28 -14.08
CA GLN A 26 9.42 -21.57 -15.49
C GLN A 26 9.84 -23.03 -15.75
N ALA A 27 10.76 -23.57 -14.96
CA ALA A 27 11.17 -24.96 -15.05
C ALA A 27 10.00 -25.92 -14.76
N ASP A 28 9.24 -25.68 -13.69
CA ASP A 28 8.04 -26.48 -13.36
C ASP A 28 6.96 -26.34 -14.45
N ALA A 29 6.66 -25.13 -14.90
CA ALA A 29 5.61 -24.85 -15.88
C ALA A 29 5.91 -25.45 -17.27
N SER A 30 7.18 -25.50 -17.67
CA SER A 30 7.58 -26.08 -18.96
C SER A 30 7.28 -27.58 -19.06
N GLN A 31 7.20 -28.29 -17.94
CA GLN A 31 6.86 -29.70 -17.89
C GLN A 31 5.35 -29.96 -17.89
N LEU A 32 4.56 -29.03 -17.33
CA LEU A 32 3.13 -29.22 -17.11
C LEU A 32 2.27 -28.65 -18.25
N GLY A 33 2.77 -27.63 -18.95
CA GLY A 33 1.97 -26.86 -19.88
C GLY A 33 0.88 -26.04 -19.18
N PRO A 34 -0.15 -25.55 -19.90
CA PRO A 34 -1.20 -24.68 -19.36
C PRO A 34 -2.31 -25.47 -18.68
N VAL A 35 -1.98 -26.32 -17.71
CA VAL A 35 -2.97 -27.05 -16.90
C VAL A 35 -3.60 -26.10 -15.90
N LEU A 36 -4.79 -25.61 -16.22
CA LEU A 36 -5.51 -24.64 -15.39
C LEU A 36 -6.34 -25.33 -14.31
N GLY A 37 -6.62 -24.59 -13.23
CA GLY A 37 -7.35 -25.07 -12.06
C GLY A 37 -6.41 -25.50 -10.91
N THR A 38 -6.94 -26.32 -10.01
CA THR A 38 -6.25 -26.67 -8.74
C THR A 38 -5.42 -27.95 -8.83
N TYR A 39 -4.96 -28.33 -10.00
CA TYR A 39 -4.27 -29.62 -10.24
C TYR A 39 -2.74 -29.52 -10.27
N HIS A 40 -2.17 -28.38 -9.91
CA HIS A 40 -0.72 -28.22 -9.87
C HIS A 40 -0.09 -29.09 -8.76
N PRO A 41 0.99 -29.85 -9.04
CA PRO A 41 1.62 -30.74 -8.06
C PRO A 41 2.05 -30.05 -6.75
N ARG A 42 2.49 -28.77 -6.83
CA ARG A 42 2.89 -27.98 -5.67
C ARG A 42 1.74 -27.39 -4.87
N MET A 43 0.49 -27.60 -5.29
CA MET A 43 -0.67 -26.94 -4.67
C MET A 43 -0.78 -27.26 -3.18
N LEU A 44 -0.59 -28.52 -2.77
CA LEU A 44 -0.71 -28.89 -1.35
C LEU A 44 0.38 -28.25 -0.49
N GLU A 45 1.60 -28.13 -1.02
CA GLU A 45 2.71 -27.45 -0.34
C GLU A 45 2.43 -25.94 -0.19
N VAL A 46 1.93 -25.30 -1.25
CA VAL A 46 1.52 -23.88 -1.21
C VAL A 46 0.42 -23.65 -0.19
N LEU A 47 -0.62 -24.48 -0.17
CA LEU A 47 -1.71 -24.38 0.81
C LEU A 47 -1.21 -24.56 2.24
N ALA A 48 -0.35 -25.54 2.49
CA ALA A 48 0.23 -25.77 3.82
C ALA A 48 1.08 -24.57 4.27
N ALA A 49 1.91 -24.02 3.39
CA ALA A 49 2.75 -22.86 3.69
C ALA A 49 1.91 -21.60 3.92
N LEU A 50 0.89 -21.34 3.11
CA LEU A 50 -0.02 -20.19 3.29
C LEU A 50 -0.80 -20.29 4.60
N ARG A 51 -1.31 -21.47 4.95
CA ARG A 51 -1.96 -21.71 6.25
C ARG A 51 -1.03 -21.44 7.42
N LYS A 52 0.22 -21.93 7.33
CA LYS A 52 1.25 -21.72 8.36
C LYS A 52 1.56 -20.24 8.55
N VAL A 53 1.75 -19.48 7.45
CA VAL A 53 2.11 -18.06 7.50
C VAL A 53 0.96 -17.19 7.97
N SER A 54 -0.24 -17.43 7.43
CA SER A 54 -1.42 -16.61 7.75
C SER A 54 -2.11 -16.99 9.07
N GLY A 55 -1.92 -18.21 9.55
CA GLY A 55 -2.69 -18.77 10.68
C GLY A 55 -4.17 -18.96 10.35
N MET A 56 -4.51 -19.15 9.04
CA MET A 56 -5.88 -19.29 8.54
C MET A 56 -6.17 -20.73 8.12
N ASP A 57 -7.46 -21.04 7.97
CA ASP A 57 -7.93 -22.41 7.72
C ASP A 57 -8.04 -22.70 6.21
N GLU A 58 -8.49 -21.72 5.42
CA GLU A 58 -8.81 -21.88 4.01
C GLU A 58 -8.14 -20.81 3.14
N VAL A 59 -7.95 -21.15 1.85
CA VAL A 59 -7.28 -20.31 0.87
C VAL A 59 -8.10 -20.23 -0.43
N SER A 60 -8.13 -19.05 -1.04
CA SER A 60 -8.73 -18.79 -2.35
C SER A 60 -7.75 -18.03 -3.23
N PHE A 61 -7.56 -18.51 -4.47
CA PHE A 61 -6.63 -17.92 -5.43
C PHE A 61 -7.34 -17.01 -6.43
N HIS A 62 -6.69 -15.91 -6.79
CA HIS A 62 -7.15 -14.87 -7.72
C HIS A 62 -5.97 -14.35 -8.55
N MET A 63 -6.26 -13.58 -9.61
CA MET A 63 -5.24 -13.05 -10.51
C MET A 63 -4.62 -11.73 -10.02
N SER A 64 -5.27 -11.02 -9.10
CA SER A 64 -4.79 -9.73 -8.62
C SER A 64 -5.17 -9.48 -7.15
N GLY A 65 -4.45 -8.54 -6.51
CA GLY A 65 -4.80 -8.07 -5.17
C GLY A 65 -6.20 -7.45 -5.11
N THR A 66 -6.65 -6.75 -6.17
CA THR A 66 -8.00 -6.19 -6.24
C THR A 66 -9.07 -7.28 -6.20
N GLU A 67 -8.88 -8.37 -6.96
CA GLU A 67 -9.80 -9.50 -6.93
C GLU A 67 -9.81 -10.21 -5.58
N ALA A 68 -8.65 -10.37 -4.95
CA ALA A 68 -8.54 -10.96 -3.61
C ALA A 68 -9.30 -10.12 -2.58
N VAL A 69 -9.12 -8.79 -2.56
CA VAL A 69 -9.86 -7.88 -1.67
C VAL A 69 -11.36 -7.96 -1.96
N MET A 70 -11.75 -7.93 -3.23
CA MET A 70 -13.17 -8.04 -3.62
C MET A 70 -13.77 -9.34 -3.10
N GLN A 71 -13.08 -10.47 -3.25
CA GLN A 71 -13.58 -11.75 -2.78
C GLN A 71 -13.62 -11.83 -1.26
N ALA A 72 -12.63 -11.30 -0.54
CA ALA A 72 -12.65 -11.23 0.92
C ALA A 72 -13.86 -10.46 1.44
N VAL A 73 -14.17 -9.33 0.83
CA VAL A 73 -15.37 -8.54 1.15
C VAL A 73 -16.65 -9.31 0.83
N ARG A 74 -16.74 -9.96 -0.34
CA ARG A 74 -17.94 -10.72 -0.75
C ARG A 74 -18.24 -11.87 0.19
N VAL A 75 -17.23 -12.66 0.59
CA VAL A 75 -17.45 -13.76 1.55
C VAL A 75 -17.81 -13.23 2.94
N ALA A 76 -17.25 -12.09 3.36
CA ALA A 76 -17.62 -11.44 4.62
C ALA A 76 -19.07 -10.95 4.60
N GLN A 77 -19.52 -10.31 3.53
CA GLN A 77 -20.93 -9.92 3.34
C GLN A 77 -21.86 -11.13 3.31
N TYR A 78 -21.50 -12.17 2.56
CA TYR A 78 -22.27 -13.40 2.44
C TYR A 78 -22.44 -14.11 3.78
N ASN A 79 -21.37 -14.27 4.55
CA ASN A 79 -21.41 -15.00 5.81
C ASN A 79 -21.96 -14.19 6.99
N SER A 80 -21.94 -12.86 6.93
CA SER A 80 -22.54 -11.98 7.94
C SER A 80 -24.00 -11.62 7.65
N MET A 81 -24.47 -11.79 6.42
CA MET A 81 -25.76 -11.28 5.91
C MET A 81 -25.90 -9.76 6.07
N LYS A 82 -24.77 -9.03 6.10
CA LYS A 82 -24.70 -7.58 6.23
C LYS A 82 -24.05 -6.99 4.99
N ARG A 83 -24.25 -5.69 4.77
CA ARG A 83 -23.84 -5.06 3.50
C ARG A 83 -22.70 -4.08 3.64
N LYS A 84 -22.64 -3.33 4.76
CA LYS A 84 -21.71 -2.20 4.88
C LYS A 84 -20.27 -2.65 5.06
N ILE A 85 -19.40 -2.00 4.31
CA ILE A 85 -17.95 -2.13 4.39
C ILE A 85 -17.42 -0.90 5.13
N VAL A 86 -16.57 -1.09 6.11
CA VAL A 86 -15.79 0.00 6.70
C VAL A 86 -14.38 -0.04 6.15
N ARG A 87 -13.90 1.09 5.68
CA ARG A 87 -12.50 1.34 5.32
C ARG A 87 -12.02 2.64 5.95
N PHE A 88 -10.71 2.86 5.99
CA PHE A 88 -10.16 4.07 6.57
C PHE A 88 -9.69 5.07 5.50
N CYS A 89 -9.73 6.36 5.85
CA CYS A 89 -9.37 7.45 4.96
C CYS A 89 -7.93 7.29 4.45
N GLY A 90 -7.74 7.42 3.14
CA GLY A 90 -6.43 7.32 2.49
C GLY A 90 -5.91 5.90 2.24
N ALA A 91 -6.58 4.85 2.70
CA ALA A 91 -6.21 3.48 2.38
C ALA A 91 -6.49 3.16 0.91
N TYR A 92 -5.59 2.40 0.28
CA TYR A 92 -5.76 1.84 -1.05
C TYR A 92 -6.00 0.33 -0.95
N HIS A 93 -7.09 -0.13 -1.55
CA HIS A 93 -7.53 -1.52 -1.52
C HIS A 93 -7.84 -2.07 -2.93
N GLY A 94 -7.18 -1.55 -3.94
CA GLY A 94 -7.46 -1.86 -5.34
C GLY A 94 -8.42 -0.83 -5.98
N PHE A 95 -8.81 -1.10 -7.22
CA PHE A 95 -9.62 -0.17 -8.05
C PHE A 95 -11.10 -0.57 -8.18
N TRP A 96 -11.58 -1.46 -7.34
CA TRP A 96 -13.01 -1.80 -7.28
C TRP A 96 -13.83 -0.62 -6.71
N GLY A 97 -15.01 -0.36 -7.31
CA GLY A 97 -15.84 0.82 -7.04
C GLY A 97 -16.20 1.06 -5.57
N GLU A 98 -16.41 0.00 -4.78
CA GLU A 98 -16.71 0.16 -3.34
C GLU A 98 -15.48 0.55 -2.50
N VAL A 99 -14.26 0.28 -2.94
CA VAL A 99 -13.04 0.54 -2.16
C VAL A 99 -12.18 1.67 -2.71
N GLN A 100 -12.48 2.21 -3.88
CA GLN A 100 -11.80 3.36 -4.48
C GLN A 100 -12.76 4.57 -4.57
N PRO A 101 -12.98 5.33 -3.50
CA PRO A 101 -13.80 6.54 -3.57
C PRO A 101 -13.03 7.69 -4.21
N GLY A 102 -13.78 8.59 -4.84
CA GLY A 102 -13.24 9.87 -5.33
C GLY A 102 -12.57 9.76 -6.70
N VAL A 103 -11.40 10.39 -6.86
CA VAL A 103 -10.69 10.45 -8.13
C VAL A 103 -10.39 9.06 -8.67
N GLY A 104 -10.72 8.82 -9.95
CA GLY A 104 -10.56 7.52 -10.60
C GLY A 104 -11.77 6.58 -10.48
N ASN A 105 -12.78 6.93 -9.66
CA ASN A 105 -14.03 6.21 -9.61
C ASN A 105 -15.17 7.10 -10.10
N PRO A 106 -15.79 6.81 -11.25
CA PRO A 106 -16.88 7.63 -11.81
C PRO A 106 -18.19 7.53 -11.02
N MET A 107 -18.32 6.51 -10.18
CA MET A 107 -19.54 6.24 -9.41
C MET A 107 -19.26 6.32 -7.90
N PRO A 108 -20.15 6.92 -7.11
CA PRO A 108 -19.98 6.92 -5.66
C PRO A 108 -20.13 5.51 -5.09
N ALA A 109 -19.32 5.17 -4.10
CA ALA A 109 -19.46 3.94 -3.33
C ALA A 109 -20.83 3.93 -2.60
N ARG A 110 -21.56 2.82 -2.67
CA ARG A 110 -22.91 2.70 -2.10
C ARG A 110 -22.94 2.07 -0.73
N ASP A 111 -22.12 1.06 -0.53
CA ASP A 111 -22.12 0.24 0.69
C ASP A 111 -20.89 0.45 1.55
N THR A 112 -20.09 1.49 1.27
CA THR A 112 -18.84 1.75 1.99
C THR A 112 -18.94 2.98 2.89
N LEU A 113 -18.48 2.80 4.13
CA LEU A 113 -18.22 3.87 5.09
C LEU A 113 -16.72 4.13 5.15
N THR A 114 -16.30 5.32 4.79
CA THR A 114 -14.91 5.76 4.97
C THR A 114 -14.80 6.51 6.30
N LEU A 115 -14.05 5.95 7.24
CA LEU A 115 -13.87 6.50 8.57
C LEU A 115 -12.48 7.10 8.75
N ALA A 116 -12.33 7.98 9.73
CA ALA A 116 -11.04 8.49 10.16
C ALA A 116 -10.27 7.40 10.93
N ASP A 117 -9.03 7.11 10.51
CA ASP A 117 -8.16 6.17 11.22
C ASP A 117 -7.69 6.75 12.57
N MET A 118 -7.35 5.92 13.53
CA MET A 118 -6.93 6.32 14.88
C MET A 118 -7.96 7.24 15.61
N SER A 119 -9.25 7.15 15.24
CA SER A 119 -10.32 8.01 15.76
C SER A 119 -11.22 7.28 16.75
N PRO A 120 -11.48 7.85 17.94
CA PRO A 120 -12.48 7.31 18.86
C PRO A 120 -13.88 7.24 18.24
N LEU A 121 -14.25 8.19 17.38
CA LEU A 121 -15.55 8.18 16.68
C LEU A 121 -15.65 7.01 15.71
N ALA A 122 -14.56 6.60 15.08
CA ALA A 122 -14.56 5.43 14.22
C ALA A 122 -14.86 4.15 15.04
N LEU A 123 -14.27 4.03 16.23
CA LEU A 123 -14.55 2.91 17.13
C LEU A 123 -16.02 2.91 17.59
N GLU A 124 -16.60 4.10 17.82
CA GLU A 124 -18.01 4.22 18.23
C GLU A 124 -18.95 3.79 17.07
N VAL A 125 -18.65 4.15 15.84
CA VAL A 125 -19.39 3.66 14.66
C VAL A 125 -19.36 2.12 14.60
N LEU A 126 -18.19 1.51 14.84
CA LEU A 126 -18.08 0.05 14.86
C LEU A 126 -18.87 -0.61 15.97
N ARG A 127 -18.97 0.04 17.16
CA ARG A 127 -19.74 -0.48 18.31
C ARG A 127 -21.24 -0.38 18.09
N THR A 128 -21.71 0.67 17.45
CA THR A 128 -23.15 1.01 17.42
C THR A 128 -23.88 0.54 16.16
N ARG A 129 -23.25 0.58 15.00
CA ARG A 129 -23.88 0.16 13.74
C ARG A 129 -24.07 -1.35 13.67
N ARG A 130 -25.23 -1.78 13.15
CA ARG A 130 -25.60 -3.19 13.08
C ARG A 130 -25.45 -3.80 11.69
N ASP A 131 -25.25 -2.98 10.67
CA ASP A 131 -25.24 -3.36 9.25
C ASP A 131 -23.81 -3.55 8.67
N ILE A 132 -22.75 -3.47 9.49
CA ILE A 132 -21.37 -3.63 9.07
C ILE A 132 -21.04 -5.11 8.89
N ALA A 133 -20.64 -5.49 7.67
CA ALA A 133 -20.17 -6.83 7.31
C ALA A 133 -18.71 -7.03 7.66
N CYS A 134 -17.87 -6.05 7.31
CA CYS A 134 -16.43 -6.14 7.51
C CYS A 134 -15.78 -4.78 7.74
N VAL A 135 -14.61 -4.84 8.36
CA VAL A 135 -13.64 -3.74 8.47
C VAL A 135 -12.41 -4.11 7.66
N LEU A 136 -12.06 -3.29 6.68
CA LEU A 136 -10.94 -3.48 5.78
C LEU A 136 -9.80 -2.54 6.18
N ILE A 137 -8.65 -3.09 6.52
CA ILE A 137 -7.47 -2.37 7.00
C ILE A 137 -6.27 -2.64 6.11
N ASN A 138 -5.65 -1.57 5.62
CA ASN A 138 -4.30 -1.62 5.07
C ASN A 138 -3.34 -1.06 6.13
N PRO A 139 -2.45 -1.88 6.72
CA PRO A 139 -1.62 -1.45 7.85
C PRO A 139 -0.67 -0.29 7.54
N LEU A 140 -0.36 -0.05 6.26
CA LEU A 140 0.42 1.12 5.82
C LEU A 140 -0.26 2.45 6.21
N GLN A 141 -1.58 2.44 6.41
CA GLN A 141 -2.34 3.60 6.82
C GLN A 141 -1.86 4.21 8.15
N GLY A 142 -1.27 3.40 9.02
CA GLY A 142 -0.65 3.87 10.25
C GLY A 142 0.46 4.91 10.07
N LEU A 143 1.07 4.99 8.87
CA LEU A 143 2.04 6.04 8.53
C LEU A 143 1.39 7.40 8.28
N HIS A 144 0.16 7.42 7.79
CA HIS A 144 -0.58 8.63 7.41
C HIS A 144 -2.04 8.58 7.90
N PRO A 145 -2.30 8.54 9.21
CA PRO A 145 -3.67 8.49 9.69
C PRO A 145 -4.49 9.68 9.15
N ASN A 146 -5.72 9.41 8.69
CA ASN A 146 -6.68 10.42 8.26
C ASN A 146 -6.27 11.27 7.04
N ARG A 147 -5.26 10.85 6.30
CA ARG A 147 -4.85 11.56 5.10
C ARG A 147 -5.13 10.71 3.87
N ALA A 148 -5.56 11.36 2.80
CA ALA A 148 -5.63 10.72 1.50
C ALA A 148 -4.27 10.09 1.16
N ALA A 149 -4.27 8.96 0.46
CA ALA A 149 -3.06 8.47 -0.19
C ALA A 149 -2.42 9.66 -0.92
N PRO A 150 -1.08 9.79 -0.93
CA PRO A 150 -0.45 10.95 -1.53
C PRO A 150 -0.96 11.09 -2.97
N ALA A 151 -1.89 12.03 -3.15
CA ALA A 151 -2.26 12.54 -4.45
C ALA A 151 -1.18 13.54 -4.88
N ASP A 152 -1.09 13.82 -6.18
CA ASP A 152 -0.13 14.79 -6.70
C ASP A 152 -0.22 16.15 -6.00
N SER A 153 -1.41 16.55 -5.55
CA SER A 153 -1.61 17.75 -4.72
C SER A 153 -0.97 17.67 -3.33
N GLY A 154 -0.75 16.48 -2.80
CA GLY A 154 -0.08 16.29 -1.50
C GLY A 154 1.43 16.54 -1.56
N LEU A 155 2.03 16.59 -2.75
CA LEU A 155 3.44 16.94 -2.96
C LEU A 155 3.72 18.44 -2.82
N LEU A 156 2.69 19.26 -2.82
CA LEU A 156 2.79 20.71 -2.67
C LEU A 156 2.69 21.17 -1.22
N ASP A 157 2.19 20.33 -0.34
CA ASP A 157 1.74 20.71 1.00
C ASP A 157 2.84 20.41 2.04
N SER A 158 3.48 21.48 2.55
CA SER A 158 4.43 21.38 3.65
C SER A 158 3.74 21.13 5.00
N SER A 159 2.42 21.30 5.09
CA SER A 159 1.65 20.94 6.28
C SER A 159 1.41 19.44 6.41
N ARG A 160 1.83 18.67 5.42
CA ARG A 160 1.73 17.23 5.45
C ARG A 160 2.60 16.68 6.57
N THR A 161 1.97 16.01 7.50
CA THR A 161 2.65 15.26 8.56
C THR A 161 2.54 13.78 8.28
N ALA A 162 3.61 13.05 8.56
CA ALA A 162 3.62 11.62 8.61
C ALA A 162 4.46 11.21 9.81
N GLY A 163 4.06 10.16 10.46
CA GLY A 163 4.77 9.56 11.58
C GLY A 163 4.12 8.23 11.90
N PHE A 164 4.92 7.30 12.37
CA PHE A 164 4.44 5.99 12.75
C PHE A 164 4.78 5.72 14.21
N ASP A 165 3.73 5.55 15.01
CA ASP A 165 3.82 5.06 16.38
C ASP A 165 3.25 3.63 16.40
N ARG A 166 4.16 2.65 16.47
CA ARG A 166 3.81 1.23 16.45
C ARG A 166 2.91 0.84 17.60
N GLU A 167 3.22 1.30 18.82
CA GLU A 167 2.46 0.92 19.99
C GLU A 167 1.05 1.50 19.96
N ALA A 168 0.92 2.79 19.70
CA ALA A 168 -0.39 3.44 19.59
C ALA A 168 -1.25 2.80 18.49
N TYR A 169 -0.66 2.49 17.32
CA TYR A 169 -1.39 1.84 16.24
C TYR A 169 -1.78 0.40 16.60
N THR A 170 -0.89 -0.34 17.28
CA THR A 170 -1.19 -1.69 17.77
C THR A 170 -2.37 -1.70 18.74
N GLN A 171 -2.41 -0.75 19.68
CA GLN A 171 -3.53 -0.64 20.64
C GLN A 171 -4.85 -0.35 19.90
N TYR A 172 -4.82 0.52 18.90
CA TYR A 172 -5.99 0.80 18.07
C TYR A 172 -6.47 -0.43 17.30
N LEU A 173 -5.55 -1.21 16.70
CA LEU A 173 -5.89 -2.46 16.01
C LEU A 173 -6.47 -3.52 16.98
N ARG A 174 -5.94 -3.63 18.19
CA ARG A 174 -6.48 -4.54 19.22
C ARG A 174 -7.92 -4.17 19.61
N GLU A 175 -8.20 -2.87 19.74
CA GLU A 175 -9.55 -2.41 20.05
C GLU A 175 -10.52 -2.69 18.89
N ILE A 176 -10.11 -2.45 17.63
CA ILE A 176 -10.90 -2.84 16.46
C ILE A 176 -11.15 -4.35 16.45
N ARG A 177 -10.12 -5.17 16.72
CA ARG A 177 -10.26 -6.63 16.78
C ARG A 177 -11.30 -7.04 17.83
N ARG A 178 -11.22 -6.45 19.03
CA ARG A 178 -12.17 -6.72 20.11
C ARG A 178 -13.61 -6.40 19.67
N ILE A 179 -13.84 -5.18 19.17
CA ILE A 179 -15.18 -4.76 18.70
C ILE A 179 -15.68 -5.67 17.57
N CYS A 180 -14.84 -6.01 16.59
CA CYS A 180 -15.21 -6.90 15.49
C CYS A 180 -15.64 -8.28 16.02
N THR A 181 -14.95 -8.82 17.02
CA THR A 181 -15.30 -10.09 17.66
C THR A 181 -16.66 -9.99 18.35
N ASP A 182 -16.87 -8.98 19.19
CA ASP A 182 -18.08 -8.77 19.98
C ASP A 182 -19.32 -8.53 19.09
N ARG A 183 -19.11 -7.92 17.90
CA ARG A 183 -20.19 -7.51 16.99
C ARG A 183 -20.42 -8.48 15.83
N GLY A 184 -19.62 -9.54 15.71
CA GLY A 184 -19.68 -10.46 14.57
C GLY A 184 -19.41 -9.74 13.25
N ILE A 185 -18.38 -8.89 13.21
CA ILE A 185 -17.89 -8.17 12.04
C ILE A 185 -16.60 -8.86 11.61
N ALA A 186 -16.44 -9.14 10.31
CA ALA A 186 -15.19 -9.69 9.78
C ALA A 186 -14.09 -8.62 9.80
N LEU A 187 -12.96 -8.90 10.42
CA LEU A 187 -11.77 -8.07 10.30
C LEU A 187 -10.91 -8.60 9.15
N ILE A 188 -10.67 -7.76 8.15
CA ILE A 188 -9.87 -8.09 6.97
C ILE A 188 -8.58 -7.26 6.99
N PHE A 189 -7.42 -7.92 7.01
CA PHE A 189 -6.15 -7.26 6.76
C PHE A 189 -5.79 -7.37 5.29
N ASP A 190 -5.72 -6.21 4.64
CA ASP A 190 -5.20 -6.10 3.28
C ASP A 190 -3.67 -6.00 3.33
N GLU A 191 -3.05 -7.16 3.17
CA GLU A 191 -1.59 -7.32 3.14
C GLU A 191 -1.04 -7.46 1.71
N VAL A 192 -1.80 -7.08 0.69
CA VAL A 192 -1.33 -7.11 -0.71
C VAL A 192 -0.03 -6.31 -0.88
N PHE A 193 0.12 -5.21 -0.15
CA PHE A 193 1.32 -4.37 -0.18
C PHE A 193 2.28 -4.65 0.99
N MET A 194 1.76 -4.85 2.19
CA MET A 194 2.56 -4.96 3.42
C MET A 194 2.91 -6.40 3.80
N GLY A 195 2.29 -7.37 3.18
CA GLY A 195 2.58 -8.79 3.43
C GLY A 195 4.06 -9.11 3.24
N PHE A 196 4.63 -9.85 4.18
CA PHE A 196 6.04 -10.24 4.21
C PHE A 196 7.05 -9.08 4.30
N ARG A 197 6.59 -7.83 4.43
CA ARG A 197 7.47 -6.65 4.49
C ARG A 197 7.83 -6.25 5.91
N LEU A 198 6.89 -6.30 6.84
CA LEU A 198 7.10 -5.92 8.24
C LEU A 198 7.67 -7.06 9.09
N ALA A 199 7.21 -8.26 8.83
CA ALA A 199 7.62 -9.50 9.48
C ALA A 199 7.36 -10.66 8.51
N ARG A 200 7.87 -11.85 8.84
CA ARG A 200 7.67 -13.06 8.05
C ARG A 200 6.19 -13.43 7.91
N GLY A 201 5.41 -13.33 8.99
CA GLY A 201 3.96 -13.51 9.02
C GLY A 201 3.16 -12.24 8.75
N GLY A 202 3.79 -11.20 8.20
CA GLY A 202 3.14 -9.95 7.81
C GLY A 202 2.72 -9.08 8.98
N ALA A 203 1.66 -8.29 8.75
CA ALA A 203 1.16 -7.34 9.73
C ALA A 203 0.52 -8.03 10.95
N GLN A 204 -0.06 -9.21 10.80
CA GLN A 204 -0.60 -9.96 11.93
C GLN A 204 0.47 -10.28 12.96
N GLU A 205 1.64 -10.79 12.53
CA GLU A 205 2.79 -11.05 13.40
C GLU A 205 3.34 -9.74 13.97
N TYR A 206 3.53 -8.73 13.12
CA TYR A 206 4.14 -7.46 13.47
C TYR A 206 3.38 -6.71 14.57
N PHE A 207 2.05 -6.68 14.50
CA PHE A 207 1.19 -6.00 15.47
C PHE A 207 0.62 -6.95 16.55
N GLY A 208 0.82 -8.25 16.43
CA GLY A 208 0.24 -9.25 17.33
C GLY A 208 -1.30 -9.20 17.34
N VAL A 209 -1.93 -8.96 16.19
CA VAL A 209 -3.37 -8.88 16.00
C VAL A 209 -3.81 -9.81 14.88
N GLN A 210 -4.69 -10.77 15.21
CA GLN A 210 -5.20 -11.74 14.25
C GLN A 210 -6.45 -11.22 13.53
N ALA A 211 -6.43 -11.20 12.20
CA ALA A 211 -7.60 -10.92 11.38
C ALA A 211 -8.51 -12.17 11.22
N ASP A 212 -9.68 -12.01 10.65
CA ASP A 212 -10.55 -13.09 10.20
C ASP A 212 -10.23 -13.53 8.77
N LEU A 213 -9.79 -12.57 7.95
CA LEU A 213 -9.39 -12.75 6.56
C LEU A 213 -8.13 -11.91 6.30
N VAL A 214 -7.22 -12.43 5.49
CA VAL A 214 -6.03 -11.70 5.04
C VAL A 214 -5.94 -11.82 3.53
N THR A 215 -5.65 -10.72 2.85
CA THR A 215 -5.40 -10.73 1.41
C THR A 215 -3.92 -10.53 1.12
N TYR A 216 -3.37 -11.36 0.25
CA TYR A 216 -1.99 -11.27 -0.21
C TYR A 216 -1.93 -11.04 -1.73
N GLY A 217 -0.80 -10.58 -2.21
CA GLY A 217 -0.53 -10.37 -3.61
C GLY A 217 0.92 -9.95 -3.82
N LYS A 218 1.19 -9.23 -4.92
CA LYS A 218 2.51 -8.63 -5.20
C LYS A 218 3.67 -9.60 -4.95
N THR A 219 4.42 -9.41 -3.88
CA THR A 219 5.61 -10.18 -3.53
C THR A 219 5.37 -11.70 -3.47
N LEU A 220 4.20 -12.14 -2.98
CA LEU A 220 3.83 -13.56 -2.90
C LEU A 220 3.87 -14.26 -4.27
N GLY A 221 3.60 -13.54 -5.34
CA GLY A 221 3.64 -14.08 -6.70
C GLY A 221 5.03 -14.44 -7.21
N GLY A 222 6.09 -14.19 -6.43
CA GLY A 222 7.46 -14.50 -6.86
C GLY A 222 7.88 -13.78 -8.16
N GLY A 223 7.25 -12.64 -8.46
CA GLY A 223 7.44 -11.86 -9.70
C GLY A 223 6.26 -11.95 -10.68
N PHE A 224 5.28 -12.81 -10.45
CA PHE A 224 4.07 -12.96 -11.27
C PHE A 224 2.83 -12.33 -10.62
N PRO A 225 1.80 -11.98 -11.42
CA PRO A 225 0.54 -11.44 -10.89
C PRO A 225 -0.20 -12.50 -10.08
N VAL A 226 -0.65 -12.13 -8.88
CA VAL A 226 -1.42 -13.01 -7.99
C VAL A 226 -2.26 -12.20 -7.02
N GLY A 227 -3.37 -12.77 -6.60
CA GLY A 227 -4.13 -12.40 -5.42
C GLY A 227 -4.52 -13.67 -4.65
N VAL A 228 -4.43 -13.61 -3.33
CA VAL A 228 -4.79 -14.74 -2.47
C VAL A 228 -5.60 -14.22 -1.30
N VAL A 229 -6.69 -14.91 -0.97
CA VAL A 229 -7.43 -14.72 0.29
C VAL A 229 -7.14 -15.92 1.18
N CYS A 230 -6.64 -15.67 2.38
CA CYS A 230 -6.58 -16.65 3.46
C CYS A 230 -7.61 -16.25 4.53
N GLY A 231 -8.39 -17.19 5.05
CA GLY A 231 -9.45 -16.86 6.00
C GLY A 231 -9.82 -18.00 6.94
N LYS A 232 -10.46 -17.61 8.04
CA LYS A 232 -11.07 -18.56 8.99
C LYS A 232 -12.22 -19.30 8.30
N ALA A 233 -12.36 -20.61 8.53
CA ALA A 233 -13.34 -21.46 7.87
C ALA A 233 -14.76 -20.87 7.90
N ARG A 234 -15.17 -20.33 9.05
CA ARG A 234 -16.50 -19.69 9.21
C ARG A 234 -16.74 -18.54 8.21
N TRP A 235 -15.70 -17.78 7.81
CA TRP A 235 -15.80 -16.64 6.90
C TRP A 235 -15.54 -17.02 5.45
N MET A 236 -14.97 -18.21 5.20
CA MET A 236 -14.67 -18.70 3.87
C MET A 236 -15.75 -19.60 3.28
N ARG A 237 -16.86 -19.83 4.00
CA ARG A 237 -18.01 -20.58 3.48
C ARG A 237 -18.56 -19.93 2.20
N ARG A 238 -18.79 -20.75 1.20
CA ARG A 238 -19.24 -20.32 -0.14
C ARG A 238 -20.62 -20.83 -0.52
N PHE A 239 -21.20 -21.64 0.29
CA PHE A 239 -22.55 -22.18 0.18
C PHE A 239 -23.12 -22.41 1.58
N ARG A 240 -24.44 -22.54 1.63
CA ARG A 240 -25.18 -22.83 2.85
C ARG A 240 -25.86 -24.19 2.71
N GLU A 241 -25.89 -24.95 3.79
CA GLU A 241 -26.58 -26.24 3.83
C GLU A 241 -28.10 -26.09 3.71
N ASP A 242 -28.66 -25.02 4.29
CA ASP A 242 -30.08 -24.66 4.25
C ASP A 242 -30.51 -23.98 2.95
N ALA A 243 -29.58 -23.49 2.16
CA ALA A 243 -29.82 -22.83 0.88
C ALA A 243 -28.72 -23.16 -0.14
N PRO A 244 -28.58 -24.41 -0.60
CA PRO A 244 -27.44 -24.85 -1.41
C PRO A 244 -27.35 -24.17 -2.80
N ALA A 245 -28.40 -23.54 -3.27
CA ALA A 245 -28.38 -22.73 -4.48
C ALA A 245 -27.84 -21.32 -4.27
N ASP A 246 -27.76 -20.84 -3.01
CA ASP A 246 -27.19 -19.54 -2.64
C ASP A 246 -25.66 -19.70 -2.49
N ILE A 247 -24.94 -19.41 -3.56
CA ILE A 247 -23.50 -19.67 -3.67
C ILE A 247 -22.72 -18.36 -3.82
N CYS A 248 -21.67 -18.18 -3.00
CA CYS A 248 -20.73 -17.07 -3.10
C CYS A 248 -19.35 -17.58 -3.53
N PHE A 249 -19.03 -17.52 -4.81
CA PHE A 249 -17.69 -17.80 -5.27
C PHE A 249 -17.23 -16.85 -6.39
N ALA A 250 -15.93 -16.74 -6.58
CA ALA A 250 -15.32 -16.05 -7.70
C ALA A 250 -14.71 -17.08 -8.66
N ARG A 251 -15.02 -16.95 -9.93
CA ARG A 251 -14.41 -17.74 -11.00
C ARG A 251 -13.47 -16.86 -11.82
N GLY A 252 -12.32 -17.41 -12.17
CA GLY A 252 -11.39 -16.80 -13.11
C GLY A 252 -10.63 -17.92 -13.80
N THR A 253 -10.57 -17.88 -15.13
CA THR A 253 -9.91 -18.92 -15.95
C THR A 253 -8.47 -19.17 -15.47
N PHE A 254 -7.76 -18.12 -15.07
CA PHE A 254 -6.35 -18.20 -14.69
C PHE A 254 -6.11 -18.20 -13.18
N ASN A 255 -7.16 -18.31 -12.37
CA ASN A 255 -6.99 -18.49 -10.93
C ASN A 255 -6.19 -19.78 -10.67
N ALA A 256 -5.20 -19.70 -9.78
CA ALA A 256 -4.25 -20.80 -9.54
C ALA A 256 -3.50 -21.26 -10.81
N HIS A 257 -3.09 -20.31 -11.67
CA HIS A 257 -2.31 -20.59 -12.86
C HIS A 257 -1.03 -21.39 -12.49
N PRO A 258 -0.65 -22.45 -13.25
CA PRO A 258 0.47 -23.32 -12.91
C PRO A 258 1.78 -22.57 -12.62
N THR A 259 2.18 -21.66 -13.51
CA THR A 259 3.39 -20.85 -13.31
C THR A 259 3.33 -20.00 -12.05
N VAL A 260 2.15 -19.46 -11.73
CA VAL A 260 1.96 -18.62 -10.53
C VAL A 260 2.02 -19.48 -9.26
N VAL A 261 1.43 -20.68 -9.28
CA VAL A 261 1.50 -21.62 -8.15
C VAL A 261 2.95 -22.08 -7.92
N ALA A 262 3.69 -22.38 -8.98
CA ALA A 262 5.10 -22.73 -8.88
C ALA A 262 5.94 -21.56 -8.34
N ALA A 263 5.67 -20.34 -8.77
CA ALA A 263 6.36 -19.14 -8.28
C ALA A 263 6.04 -18.84 -6.81
N MET A 264 4.78 -18.99 -6.39
CA MET A 264 4.40 -18.89 -4.98
C MET A 264 5.09 -19.97 -4.14
N HIS A 265 5.17 -21.20 -4.65
CA HIS A 265 5.90 -22.28 -3.98
C HIS A 265 7.37 -21.91 -3.78
N ALA A 266 8.05 -21.47 -4.85
CA ALA A 266 9.44 -21.03 -4.80
C ALA A 266 9.65 -19.87 -3.83
N PHE A 267 8.73 -18.88 -3.79
CA PHE A 267 8.73 -17.78 -2.85
C PHE A 267 8.59 -18.26 -1.40
N LEU A 268 7.54 -19.05 -1.12
CA LEU A 268 7.24 -19.53 0.24
C LEU A 268 8.34 -20.44 0.81
N LYS A 269 8.95 -21.27 -0.05
CA LYS A 269 10.10 -22.10 0.32
C LYS A 269 11.29 -21.23 0.73
N ARG A 270 11.60 -20.18 -0.05
CA ARG A 270 12.71 -19.26 0.25
C ARG A 270 12.44 -18.36 1.46
N LEU A 271 11.18 -18.12 1.79
CA LEU A 271 10.81 -17.31 2.96
C LEU A 271 11.35 -17.89 4.29
N ASP A 272 11.58 -19.19 4.35
CA ASP A 272 12.16 -19.90 5.49
C ASP A 272 13.70 -20.05 5.39
N SER A 273 14.34 -19.49 4.36
CA SER A 273 15.80 -19.58 4.23
C SER A 273 16.52 -18.67 5.25
N PRO A 274 17.73 -19.08 5.69
CA PRO A 274 18.52 -18.27 6.64
C PRO A 274 18.75 -16.84 6.15
N GLU A 275 18.95 -16.64 4.85
CA GLU A 275 19.20 -15.34 4.23
C GLU A 275 18.01 -14.42 4.38
N VAL A 276 16.80 -14.93 4.13
CA VAL A 276 15.55 -14.16 4.26
C VAL A 276 15.21 -13.90 5.74
N LEU A 277 15.42 -14.89 6.60
CA LEU A 277 15.22 -14.71 8.05
C LEU A 277 16.16 -13.66 8.63
N ALA A 278 17.40 -13.60 8.13
CA ALA A 278 18.37 -12.57 8.52
C ALA A 278 17.91 -11.13 8.15
N VAL A 279 17.12 -10.97 7.07
CA VAL A 279 16.55 -9.66 6.70
C VAL A 279 15.64 -9.11 7.79
N TYR A 280 14.87 -9.97 8.45
CA TYR A 280 13.94 -9.53 9.51
C TYR A 280 14.64 -9.24 10.84
N HIS A 281 15.84 -9.75 11.06
CA HIS A 281 16.56 -9.50 12.30
C HIS A 281 16.93 -8.02 12.42
N GLY A 282 16.42 -7.35 13.47
CA GLY A 282 16.66 -5.93 13.71
C GLY A 282 16.10 -4.99 12.63
N LEU A 283 15.11 -5.43 11.84
CA LEU A 283 14.59 -4.70 10.67
C LEU A 283 14.11 -3.29 11.02
N ASP A 284 13.28 -3.13 12.04
CA ASP A 284 12.73 -1.83 12.44
C ASP A 284 13.84 -0.87 12.87
N GLU A 285 14.78 -1.35 13.69
CA GLU A 285 15.87 -0.52 14.18
C GLU A 285 16.82 -0.10 13.06
N ARG A 286 17.15 -1.00 12.15
CA ARG A 286 17.97 -0.70 10.97
C ARG A 286 17.33 0.40 10.11
N TRP A 287 16.03 0.32 9.83
CA TRP A 287 15.35 1.32 9.04
C TRP A 287 15.11 2.63 9.79
N ARG A 288 14.94 2.59 11.11
CA ARG A 288 14.90 3.77 11.96
C ARG A 288 16.22 4.54 11.92
N LEU A 289 17.35 3.84 12.07
CA LEU A 289 18.69 4.44 12.00
C LEU A 289 18.97 5.03 10.62
N ARG A 290 18.65 4.32 9.55
CA ARG A 290 18.79 4.82 8.16
C ARG A 290 17.97 6.09 7.91
N MET A 291 16.73 6.14 8.40
CA MET A 291 15.89 7.32 8.27
C MET A 291 16.47 8.51 9.06
N ALA A 292 16.97 8.27 10.27
CA ALA A 292 17.63 9.31 11.06
C ALA A 292 18.87 9.84 10.34
N LEU A 293 19.70 8.95 9.77
CA LEU A 293 20.89 9.33 8.99
C LEU A 293 20.52 10.12 7.73
N PHE A 294 19.49 9.70 7.00
CA PHE A 294 18.99 10.44 5.83
C PHE A 294 18.57 11.86 6.23
N ASN A 295 17.75 11.99 7.28
CA ASN A 295 17.28 13.30 7.76
C ASN A 295 18.44 14.19 8.24
N ALA A 296 19.42 13.64 8.95
CA ALA A 296 20.60 14.38 9.37
C ALA A 296 21.39 14.93 8.17
N ARG A 297 21.58 14.14 7.10
CA ARG A 297 22.25 14.59 5.87
C ARG A 297 21.49 15.72 5.17
N MET A 298 20.15 15.67 5.16
CA MET A 298 19.31 16.75 4.58
C MET A 298 19.41 18.03 5.45
N ASP A 299 19.38 17.90 6.77
CA ASP A 299 19.50 19.03 7.71
C ASP A 299 20.88 19.70 7.60
N GLU A 300 21.97 18.91 7.55
CA GLU A 300 23.35 19.40 7.36
C GLU A 300 23.50 20.17 6.04
N ALA A 301 22.86 19.69 4.98
CA ALA A 301 22.82 20.35 3.68
C ALA A 301 21.86 21.53 3.61
N LYS A 302 21.12 21.83 4.67
CA LYS A 302 20.10 22.90 4.75
C LYS A 302 19.02 22.75 3.68
N LEU A 303 18.62 21.53 3.36
CA LEU A 303 17.57 21.23 2.40
C LEU A 303 16.22 21.09 3.12
N PRO A 304 15.14 21.69 2.60
CA PRO A 304 13.82 21.66 3.23
C PRO A 304 13.08 20.33 2.97
N VAL A 305 13.77 19.21 3.09
CA VAL A 305 13.26 17.87 2.78
C VAL A 305 13.59 16.93 3.92
N ARG A 306 12.60 16.15 4.34
CA ARG A 306 12.74 15.10 5.36
C ARG A 306 11.99 13.84 4.92
N ALA A 307 12.32 12.73 5.56
CA ALA A 307 11.60 11.48 5.43
C ALA A 307 10.92 11.09 6.74
N ALA A 308 9.73 10.51 6.62
CA ALA A 308 9.08 9.71 7.67
C ALA A 308 8.74 8.34 7.11
N GLY A 309 8.72 7.31 7.94
CA GLY A 309 8.61 5.95 7.42
C GLY A 309 8.07 4.93 8.42
N MET A 310 7.63 3.83 7.87
CA MET A 310 7.31 2.59 8.55
C MET A 310 8.19 1.50 7.93
N SER A 311 9.20 1.04 8.66
CA SER A 311 10.19 0.10 8.16
C SER A 311 10.78 0.58 6.81
N SER A 312 10.78 -0.25 5.78
CA SER A 312 11.33 0.06 4.44
C SER A 312 10.41 0.86 3.52
N VAL A 313 9.33 1.45 4.05
CA VAL A 313 8.41 2.33 3.29
C VAL A 313 8.46 3.73 3.87
N TRP A 314 8.92 4.67 3.06
CA TRP A 314 9.07 6.06 3.49
C TRP A 314 8.18 7.00 2.67
N THR A 315 7.94 8.18 3.21
CA THR A 315 7.35 9.30 2.52
C THR A 315 8.22 10.53 2.70
N ILE A 316 8.31 11.33 1.64
CA ILE A 316 9.04 12.58 1.68
C ILE A 316 8.13 13.69 2.19
N LEU A 317 8.65 14.47 3.12
CA LEU A 317 8.02 15.64 3.72
C LEU A 317 8.81 16.88 3.33
N TYR A 318 8.11 18.00 3.16
CA TYR A 318 8.73 19.28 2.83
C TYR A 318 8.58 20.24 3.99
N GLY A 319 9.67 20.91 4.35
CA GLY A 319 9.72 21.85 5.49
C GLY A 319 9.22 23.24 5.17
N LEU A 320 9.03 23.58 3.89
CA LEU A 320 8.61 24.91 3.43
C LEU A 320 7.42 24.81 2.48
N PRO A 321 6.45 25.72 2.59
CA PRO A 321 5.39 25.89 1.61
C PRO A 321 5.99 26.26 0.26
N ASN A 322 5.77 25.42 -0.77
CA ASN A 322 6.32 25.67 -2.10
C ASN A 322 5.50 24.94 -3.17
N ARG A 323 5.04 25.67 -4.18
CA ARG A 323 4.27 25.12 -5.28
C ARG A 323 5.07 24.19 -6.20
N TYR A 324 6.39 24.16 -6.08
CA TYR A 324 7.29 23.37 -6.93
C TYR A 324 7.86 22.12 -6.25
N ASN A 325 7.43 21.80 -5.03
CA ASN A 325 7.90 20.61 -4.31
C ASN A 325 7.78 19.30 -5.14
N TRP A 326 6.73 19.20 -5.97
CA TRP A 326 6.52 18.06 -6.87
C TRP A 326 7.62 17.89 -7.94
N MET A 327 8.39 18.93 -8.24
CA MET A 327 9.49 18.87 -9.22
C MET A 327 10.66 18.01 -8.74
N LEU A 328 10.85 17.85 -7.43
CA LEU A 328 11.92 17.02 -6.89
C LEU A 328 11.98 15.62 -7.52
N GLN A 329 10.83 15.04 -7.87
CA GLN A 329 10.77 13.75 -8.55
C GLN A 329 11.54 13.70 -9.88
N TYR A 330 11.61 14.80 -10.62
CA TYR A 330 12.34 14.87 -11.90
C TYR A 330 13.86 14.93 -11.66
N TYR A 331 14.28 15.70 -10.66
CA TYR A 331 15.69 15.74 -10.24
C TYR A 331 16.16 14.39 -9.73
N LEU A 332 15.34 13.70 -8.94
CA LEU A 332 15.63 12.34 -8.46
C LEU A 332 15.77 11.36 -9.63
N ARG A 333 14.91 11.44 -10.65
CA ARG A 333 15.02 10.61 -11.85
C ARG A 333 16.26 10.95 -12.66
N ALA A 334 16.63 12.21 -12.77
CA ALA A 334 17.88 12.63 -13.43
C ALA A 334 19.12 12.03 -12.76
N GLU A 335 19.10 11.90 -11.43
CA GLU A 335 20.12 11.20 -10.65
C GLU A 335 20.01 9.66 -10.72
N GLY A 336 19.13 9.12 -11.54
CA GLY A 336 19.01 7.69 -11.75
C GLY A 336 18.24 6.93 -10.66
N LEU A 337 17.41 7.63 -9.87
CA LEU A 337 16.48 7.00 -8.92
C LEU A 337 15.17 6.65 -9.63
N LEU A 338 14.84 5.35 -9.66
CA LEU A 338 13.59 4.88 -10.26
C LEU A 338 12.46 5.04 -9.26
N LEU A 339 11.63 6.06 -9.48
CA LEU A 339 10.45 6.37 -8.69
C LEU A 339 9.18 5.78 -9.33
N SER A 340 8.11 5.67 -8.54
CA SER A 340 6.79 5.39 -9.10
C SER A 340 6.39 6.50 -10.08
N TRP A 341 5.60 6.15 -11.10
CA TRP A 341 5.14 7.12 -12.12
C TRP A 341 4.19 8.19 -11.55
N VAL A 342 3.57 7.93 -10.42
CA VAL A 342 2.57 8.82 -9.80
C VAL A 342 3.20 9.97 -9.00
N GLY A 343 4.53 9.97 -8.80
CA GLY A 343 5.20 11.07 -8.09
C GLY A 343 4.72 11.31 -6.66
N THR A 344 4.33 10.26 -5.95
CA THR A 344 3.67 10.36 -4.63
C THR A 344 4.59 10.80 -3.48
N GLY A 345 5.88 10.99 -3.73
CA GLY A 345 6.87 11.20 -2.67
C GLY A 345 7.09 9.94 -1.80
N ARG A 346 6.56 8.79 -2.22
CA ARG A 346 6.77 7.53 -1.51
C ARG A 346 8.00 6.82 -2.05
N LEU A 347 8.88 6.44 -1.13
CA LEU A 347 10.02 5.58 -1.40
C LEU A 347 9.74 4.20 -0.80
N ILE A 348 9.98 3.17 -1.59
CA ILE A 348 9.70 1.78 -1.22
C ILE A 348 10.99 0.99 -1.45
N PHE A 349 11.67 0.66 -0.39
CA PHE A 349 12.94 -0.05 -0.48
C PHE A 349 12.73 -1.57 -0.38
N ASN A 350 13.65 -2.34 -0.94
CA ASN A 350 13.76 -3.74 -0.54
C ASN A 350 14.27 -3.80 0.92
N ALA A 351 13.77 -4.76 1.69
CA ALA A 351 14.06 -4.85 3.12
C ALA A 351 15.52 -5.25 3.40
N GLY A 352 16.16 -5.93 2.44
CA GLY A 352 17.55 -6.36 2.49
C GLY A 352 18.54 -5.41 1.82
N LEU A 353 18.17 -4.14 1.52
CA LEU A 353 19.06 -3.15 0.96
C LEU A 353 20.36 -3.06 1.79
N SER A 354 21.52 -3.13 1.14
CA SER A 354 22.81 -3.00 1.79
C SER A 354 23.09 -1.55 2.24
N ASP A 355 24.05 -1.36 3.16
CA ASP A 355 24.43 -0.01 3.59
C ASP A 355 25.08 0.78 2.44
N ALA A 356 25.86 0.13 1.59
CA ALA A 356 26.46 0.77 0.42
C ALA A 356 25.41 1.26 -0.60
N GLU A 357 24.38 0.46 -0.88
CA GLU A 357 23.26 0.88 -1.73
C GLU A 357 22.44 2.01 -1.10
N PHE A 358 22.26 1.96 0.22
CA PHE A 358 21.60 3.03 0.95
C PHE A 358 22.39 4.34 0.90
N ASP A 359 23.72 4.28 1.06
CA ASP A 359 24.58 5.45 0.99
C ASP A 359 24.62 6.06 -0.41
N ASP A 360 24.68 5.24 -1.46
CA ASP A 360 24.58 5.70 -2.87
C ASP A 360 23.23 6.38 -3.14
N MET A 361 22.13 5.79 -2.66
CA MET A 361 20.80 6.40 -2.77
C MET A 361 20.75 7.76 -2.07
N CYS A 362 21.27 7.87 -0.84
CA CYS A 362 21.33 9.12 -0.11
C CYS A 362 22.17 10.18 -0.85
N ALA A 363 23.32 9.80 -1.40
CA ALA A 363 24.18 10.70 -2.16
C ALA A 363 23.49 11.24 -3.41
N ARG A 364 22.79 10.38 -4.17
CA ARG A 364 21.98 10.77 -5.35
C ARG A 364 20.84 11.70 -4.93
N PHE A 365 20.12 11.36 -3.86
CA PHE A 365 19.04 12.19 -3.36
C PHE A 365 19.52 13.59 -2.97
N LEU A 366 20.67 13.65 -2.28
CA LEU A 366 21.29 14.89 -1.87
C LEU A 366 21.67 15.77 -3.08
N ARG A 367 22.32 15.20 -4.09
CA ARG A 367 22.65 15.94 -5.34
C ARG A 367 21.39 16.46 -6.02
N ALA A 368 20.38 15.61 -6.21
CA ALA A 368 19.11 15.99 -6.81
C ALA A 368 18.45 17.18 -6.10
N ALA A 369 18.40 17.12 -4.77
CA ALA A 369 17.78 18.18 -3.97
C ALA A 369 18.59 19.47 -3.98
N ARG A 370 19.94 19.39 -3.99
CA ARG A 370 20.84 20.56 -4.15
C ARG A 370 20.65 21.24 -5.49
N THR A 371 20.67 20.47 -6.59
CA THR A 371 20.44 21.02 -7.93
C THR A 371 19.07 21.72 -8.02
N MET A 372 18.03 21.11 -7.46
CA MET A 372 16.71 21.74 -7.38
C MET A 372 16.75 23.06 -6.59
N GLN A 373 17.55 23.14 -5.50
CA GLN A 373 17.72 24.34 -4.70
C GLN A 373 18.49 25.42 -5.48
N GLU A 374 19.59 25.03 -6.15
CA GLU A 374 20.41 25.93 -6.98
C GLU A 374 19.61 26.53 -8.14
N ASP A 375 18.72 25.74 -8.75
CA ASP A 375 17.78 26.19 -9.78
C ASP A 375 16.63 27.07 -9.22
N GLY A 376 16.58 27.30 -7.93
CA GLY A 376 15.62 28.19 -7.26
C GLY A 376 14.23 27.60 -7.04
N PHE A 377 14.05 26.28 -7.18
CA PHE A 377 12.73 25.63 -7.03
C PHE A 377 12.35 25.27 -5.59
N PHE A 378 13.24 25.41 -4.61
CA PHE A 378 12.89 25.42 -3.18
C PHE A 378 12.69 26.84 -2.64
N TRP A 379 12.18 27.73 -3.49
CA TRP A 379 11.88 29.09 -3.10
C TRP A 379 10.53 29.19 -2.37
N CYS A 380 10.52 29.98 -1.30
CA CYS A 380 9.33 30.34 -0.55
C CYS A 380 9.39 31.86 -0.25
N GLY A 381 8.34 32.59 -0.57
CA GLY A 381 8.19 33.98 -0.11
C GLY A 381 8.02 34.02 1.41
N GLU A 382 8.59 35.03 2.08
CA GLU A 382 8.61 35.14 3.54
C GLU A 382 7.23 35.09 4.23
N SER A 383 6.14 35.36 3.48
CA SER A 383 4.77 35.39 3.99
C SER A 383 3.84 34.33 3.37
N VAL A 384 4.33 33.42 2.54
CA VAL A 384 3.49 32.43 1.83
C VAL A 384 3.18 31.25 2.73
N THR A 385 1.90 30.92 2.86
CA THR A 385 1.43 29.75 3.60
C THR A 385 0.90 28.66 2.64
N ASP A 386 0.82 27.41 3.11
CA ASP A 386 0.19 26.31 2.36
C ASP A 386 -1.27 26.62 1.99
N ARG A 387 -1.96 27.42 2.82
CA ARG A 387 -3.33 27.88 2.54
C ARG A 387 -3.38 28.82 1.33
N ASP A 388 -2.43 29.72 1.23
CA ASP A 388 -2.33 30.67 0.11
C ASP A 388 -2.03 29.90 -1.19
N LEU A 389 -1.07 29.01 -1.16
CA LEU A 389 -0.74 28.17 -2.31
C LEU A 389 -1.95 27.36 -2.79
N ARG A 390 -2.66 26.70 -1.87
CA ARG A 390 -3.88 25.92 -2.22
C ARG A 390 -4.97 26.81 -2.82
N ARG A 391 -5.18 28.02 -2.27
CA ARG A 391 -6.13 28.98 -2.80
C ARG A 391 -5.76 29.40 -4.21
N ASP A 392 -4.51 29.75 -4.45
CA ASP A 392 -4.03 30.24 -5.74
C ASP A 392 -4.07 29.15 -6.81
N ILE A 393 -3.64 27.93 -6.50
CA ILE A 393 -3.76 26.76 -7.40
C ILE A 393 -5.23 26.47 -7.72
N THR A 394 -6.11 26.50 -6.71
CA THR A 394 -7.55 26.29 -6.93
C THR A 394 -8.12 27.35 -7.86
N ARG A 395 -7.74 28.62 -7.65
CA ARG A 395 -8.15 29.73 -8.51
C ARG A 395 -7.66 29.56 -9.95
N GLU A 396 -6.40 29.17 -10.14
CA GLU A 396 -5.83 28.88 -11.47
C GLU A 396 -6.59 27.76 -12.19
N LEU A 397 -6.89 26.65 -11.48
CA LEU A 397 -7.66 25.53 -12.03
C LEU A 397 -9.08 25.92 -12.43
N VAL A 398 -9.77 26.70 -11.60
CA VAL A 398 -11.11 27.22 -11.89
C VAL A 398 -11.08 28.13 -13.12
N LEU A 399 -10.13 29.07 -13.17
CA LEU A 399 -9.97 29.98 -14.30
C LEU A 399 -9.65 29.23 -15.59
N ALA A 400 -8.75 28.23 -15.55
CA ALA A 400 -8.43 27.39 -16.69
C ALA A 400 -9.65 26.58 -17.18
N ARG A 401 -10.50 26.12 -16.26
CA ARG A 401 -11.76 25.43 -16.60
C ARG A 401 -12.78 26.37 -17.24
N LEU A 402 -12.91 27.57 -16.70
CA LEU A 402 -13.80 28.62 -17.26
C LEU A 402 -13.35 29.06 -18.66
N ALA A 403 -12.04 29.18 -18.89
CA ALA A 403 -11.48 29.51 -20.20
C ALA A 403 -11.84 28.48 -21.28
N ARG A 404 -11.89 27.19 -20.91
CA ARG A 404 -12.31 26.10 -21.82
C ARG A 404 -13.79 26.16 -22.16
N LEU A 405 -14.63 26.67 -21.23
CA LEU A 405 -16.08 26.80 -21.45
C LEU A 405 -16.44 28.08 -22.23
N TRP A 406 -15.55 29.09 -22.29
CA TRP A 406 -15.75 30.36 -22.99
C TRP A 406 -14.53 30.70 -23.87
N PRO A 407 -14.31 29.97 -24.97
CA PRO A 407 -13.23 30.30 -25.89
C PRO A 407 -13.56 31.63 -26.58
N GLY A 408 -12.76 32.67 -26.36
CA GLY A 408 -12.87 33.97 -27.01
C GLY A 408 -13.04 35.17 -26.09
N ARG A 409 -13.28 35.01 -24.80
CA ARG A 409 -13.11 36.10 -23.83
C ARG A 409 -11.72 35.99 -23.21
N GLY A 410 -10.84 36.95 -23.54
CA GLY A 410 -9.54 37.07 -22.91
C GLY A 410 -9.71 37.04 -21.39
N LEU A 411 -9.22 36.01 -20.75
CA LEU A 411 -9.08 36.00 -19.30
C LEU A 411 -8.16 37.16 -18.92
N PRO A 412 -8.43 37.88 -17.81
CA PRO A 412 -7.46 38.84 -17.28
C PRO A 412 -6.13 38.11 -17.15
N ALA A 413 -5.09 38.69 -17.78
CA ALA A 413 -3.75 38.15 -17.67
C ALA A 413 -3.48 37.85 -16.20
N LEU A 414 -3.12 36.59 -15.91
CA LEU A 414 -2.58 36.22 -14.61
C LEU A 414 -1.37 37.18 -14.45
N GLN A 415 -1.54 38.23 -13.66
CA GLN A 415 -0.37 38.95 -13.22
C GLN A 415 0.51 37.92 -12.52
N GLN A 416 1.57 37.59 -13.19
CA GLN A 416 2.67 36.88 -12.54
C GLN A 416 3.03 37.77 -11.36
N SER A 417 2.59 37.37 -10.17
CA SER A 417 3.09 37.98 -8.95
C SER A 417 4.56 37.55 -8.86
N THR A 418 5.39 38.33 -9.48
CA THR A 418 6.80 38.40 -9.13
C THR A 418 6.82 39.02 -7.71
N ARG A 419 6.64 38.16 -6.72
CA ARG A 419 6.99 38.41 -5.34
C ARG A 419 7.45 37.10 -4.71
#